data_bc35041bde88bfab982f576fd222f6bc
#
_entry.id   bc35041bde88bfab982f576fd222f6bc
#
_cell.length_a   1.000
_cell.length_b   1.000
_cell.length_c   1.000
_cell.angle_alpha   90.00
_cell.angle_beta   90.00
_cell.angle_gamma   90.00
#
_symmetry.space_group_name_H-M   'P 1'
#
loop_
_entity.id
_entity.type
_entity.pdbx_description
1 polymer ?
#
loop_
_entity_poly.entity_id
_entity_poly.type
_entity_poly.pdbx_seq_one_letter_code
_entity_poly.pdbx_strand_id
1 'polypeptide(L)'
;MELIAELKDKKAEMASWRQHLHQFPEIAYEEEITSDFVAEKMKSFGIEVHRGLGKTGVVGVIHGQDPGDGTSPSIGLRADMDALPMEEQTNLAYASRHTNRMHACGHDGHTTMLLGAAEHLARHRHFSGTVYCIFQPAEEGGNAGARSMIDDGLFDKFPMESIWGMHNWPGLEAGRALAHVGPAMAGADIFILTIEGVGGHAAMPHQTKDPIVAAGMVTIALQTLVSRQLDPFDQAVISLTKLEAGSAFNVIPSIATVGGTLRTMKAETRKDFLQKIEAVAKTAAQVTGCDVSMEVRPGYPPTINHEADALFARGVISDVLGKDGLDTDLTPAMGAEDFSYMLQQKEGAYIWLGAGKDSQNLHSSLYDFNDDLLPMGASLWVRMVEAKLPLQTA
;
A
#
# COMPACT_ATOMS: atom_id res chain seq x y z
N MET A 1 -0.17 19.60 -20.47
CA MET A 1 -0.81 18.28 -20.27
C MET A 1 -1.18 17.68 -21.62
N GLU A 2 -0.59 16.56 -21.99
CA GLU A 2 -0.84 15.89 -23.27
C GLU A 2 -1.33 14.46 -23.04
N LEU A 3 -2.55 14.38 -22.48
CA LEU A 3 -3.21 13.09 -22.30
C LEU A 3 -3.58 12.46 -23.64
N ILE A 4 -3.59 11.15 -23.70
CA ILE A 4 -3.97 10.39 -24.90
C ILE A 4 -5.45 10.69 -25.23
N ALA A 5 -5.71 11.19 -26.45
CA ALA A 5 -7.05 11.64 -26.87
C ALA A 5 -8.09 10.52 -26.73
N GLU A 6 -7.77 9.31 -27.20
CA GLU A 6 -8.65 8.14 -27.07
C GLU A 6 -9.05 7.84 -25.62
N LEU A 7 -8.11 7.95 -24.66
CA LEU A 7 -8.41 7.74 -23.24
C LEU A 7 -9.27 8.88 -22.66
N LYS A 8 -9.11 10.11 -23.11
CA LYS A 8 -10.02 11.22 -22.75
C LYS A 8 -11.45 10.95 -23.22
N ASP A 9 -11.59 10.52 -24.47
CA ASP A 9 -12.89 10.23 -25.06
C ASP A 9 -13.59 9.05 -24.35
N LYS A 10 -12.81 8.11 -23.80
CA LYS A 10 -13.29 6.97 -23.02
C LYS A 10 -13.58 7.26 -21.56
N LYS A 11 -13.40 8.50 -21.07
CA LYS A 11 -13.61 8.80 -19.65
C LYS A 11 -14.96 8.30 -19.10
N ALA A 12 -16.05 8.54 -19.83
CA ALA A 12 -17.39 8.12 -19.39
C ALA A 12 -17.54 6.60 -19.30
N GLU A 13 -16.93 5.86 -20.23
CA GLU A 13 -16.90 4.41 -20.20
C GLU A 13 -16.06 3.90 -19.01
N MET A 14 -14.86 4.42 -18.81
CA MET A 14 -14.01 4.09 -17.66
C MET A 14 -14.71 4.42 -16.33
N ALA A 15 -15.37 5.58 -16.23
CA ALA A 15 -16.16 5.92 -15.05
C ALA A 15 -17.27 4.89 -14.78
N SER A 16 -17.91 4.37 -15.82
CA SER A 16 -18.90 3.28 -15.63
C SER A 16 -18.31 1.98 -15.08
N TRP A 17 -17.07 1.65 -15.46
CA TRP A 17 -16.36 0.49 -14.91
C TRP A 17 -16.01 0.71 -13.42
N ARG A 18 -15.44 1.86 -13.10
CA ARG A 18 -15.11 2.25 -11.72
C ARG A 18 -16.34 2.25 -10.83
N GLN A 19 -17.46 2.85 -11.29
CA GLN A 19 -18.71 2.89 -10.55
C GLN A 19 -19.34 1.52 -10.38
N HIS A 20 -19.15 0.60 -11.32
CA HIS A 20 -19.54 -0.79 -11.17
C HIS A 20 -18.74 -1.49 -10.06
N LEU A 21 -17.42 -1.35 -10.06
CA LEU A 21 -16.55 -1.88 -9.00
C LEU A 21 -16.92 -1.29 -7.64
N HIS A 22 -17.17 0.03 -7.58
CA HIS A 22 -17.58 0.72 -6.36
C HIS A 22 -18.90 0.21 -5.78
N GLN A 23 -19.84 -0.21 -6.63
CA GLN A 23 -21.11 -0.77 -6.17
C GLN A 23 -20.98 -2.18 -5.58
N PHE A 24 -19.94 -2.93 -5.95
CA PHE A 24 -19.74 -4.31 -5.53
C PHE A 24 -18.37 -4.50 -4.86
N PRO A 25 -18.07 -3.73 -3.78
CA PRO A 25 -16.79 -3.80 -3.12
C PRO A 25 -16.62 -5.14 -2.39
N GLU A 26 -15.45 -5.74 -2.53
CA GLU A 26 -15.08 -6.99 -1.89
C GLU A 26 -13.80 -6.79 -1.08
N ILE A 27 -13.76 -7.38 0.11
CA ILE A 27 -12.61 -7.27 1.01
C ILE A 27 -11.54 -8.31 0.68
N ALA A 28 -10.38 -8.12 1.29
CA ALA A 28 -9.19 -8.93 1.10
C ALA A 28 -9.45 -10.44 0.95
N TYR A 29 -8.99 -11.02 -0.15
CA TYR A 29 -9.13 -12.41 -0.57
C TYR A 29 -10.57 -12.89 -0.85
N GLU A 30 -11.53 -11.98 -0.93
CA GLU A 30 -12.93 -12.27 -1.33
C GLU A 30 -13.30 -11.54 -2.64
N GLU A 31 -12.32 -11.01 -3.40
CA GLU A 31 -12.51 -10.20 -4.62
C GLU A 31 -12.89 -11.04 -5.83
N GLU A 32 -13.95 -11.86 -5.72
CA GLU A 32 -14.36 -12.78 -6.79
C GLU A 32 -15.05 -12.03 -7.95
N ILE A 33 -16.01 -11.14 -7.65
CA ILE A 33 -16.73 -10.33 -8.65
C ILE A 33 -15.75 -9.39 -9.35
N THR A 34 -14.88 -8.74 -8.57
CA THR A 34 -13.85 -7.82 -9.06
C THR A 34 -12.87 -8.54 -9.97
N SER A 35 -12.37 -9.71 -9.55
CA SER A 35 -11.46 -10.55 -10.33
C SER A 35 -12.10 -11.05 -11.63
N ASP A 36 -13.39 -11.46 -11.59
CA ASP A 36 -14.15 -11.86 -12.76
C ASP A 36 -14.31 -10.69 -13.73
N PHE A 37 -14.73 -9.53 -13.24
CA PHE A 37 -14.89 -8.33 -14.05
C PHE A 37 -13.58 -7.93 -14.76
N VAL A 38 -12.46 -7.89 -14.04
CA VAL A 38 -11.13 -7.60 -14.58
C VAL A 38 -10.76 -8.62 -15.67
N ALA A 39 -10.91 -9.93 -15.37
CA ALA A 39 -10.55 -10.97 -16.31
C ALA A 39 -11.42 -10.95 -17.58
N GLU A 40 -12.72 -10.68 -17.46
CA GLU A 40 -13.62 -10.55 -18.61
C GLU A 40 -13.29 -9.33 -19.47
N LYS A 41 -13.04 -8.18 -18.86
CA LYS A 41 -12.58 -6.97 -19.57
C LYS A 41 -11.31 -7.23 -20.34
N MET A 42 -10.28 -7.78 -19.70
CA MET A 42 -9.01 -8.07 -20.34
C MET A 42 -9.16 -9.06 -21.52
N LYS A 43 -9.95 -10.12 -21.34
CA LYS A 43 -10.27 -11.06 -22.43
C LYS A 43 -10.99 -10.38 -23.59
N SER A 44 -11.92 -9.45 -23.30
CA SER A 44 -12.64 -8.70 -24.34
C SER A 44 -11.71 -7.76 -25.15
N PHE A 45 -10.60 -7.35 -24.58
CA PHE A 45 -9.53 -6.60 -25.26
C PHE A 45 -8.56 -7.51 -26.06
N GLY A 46 -8.75 -8.82 -26.02
CA GLY A 46 -7.87 -9.79 -26.68
C GLY A 46 -6.54 -10.01 -25.94
N ILE A 47 -6.52 -9.79 -24.64
CA ILE A 47 -5.36 -9.98 -23.76
C ILE A 47 -5.36 -11.39 -23.20
N GLU A 48 -4.20 -12.04 -23.15
CA GLU A 48 -4.00 -13.31 -22.44
C GLU A 48 -4.14 -13.08 -20.92
N VAL A 49 -4.95 -13.91 -20.25
CA VAL A 49 -5.30 -13.71 -18.84
C VAL A 49 -4.97 -14.93 -18.00
N HIS A 50 -4.25 -14.71 -16.93
CA HIS A 50 -3.94 -15.69 -15.88
C HIS A 50 -4.59 -15.29 -14.57
N ARG A 51 -5.07 -16.28 -13.80
CA ARG A 51 -5.79 -16.03 -12.53
C ARG A 51 -5.27 -16.93 -11.42
N GLY A 52 -5.56 -16.55 -10.19
CA GLY A 52 -5.40 -17.40 -9.02
C GLY A 52 -4.08 -17.18 -8.26
N LEU A 53 -3.22 -16.23 -8.64
CA LEU A 53 -2.11 -15.81 -7.80
C LEU A 53 -2.65 -14.97 -6.64
N GLY A 54 -2.25 -15.27 -5.41
CA GLY A 54 -2.84 -14.65 -4.24
C GLY A 54 -4.36 -14.89 -4.15
N LYS A 55 -4.85 -16.06 -4.55
CA LYS A 55 -6.27 -16.47 -4.66
C LYS A 55 -7.03 -15.80 -5.80
N THR A 56 -7.28 -14.50 -5.73
CA THR A 56 -8.17 -13.74 -6.61
C THR A 56 -7.44 -12.85 -7.61
N GLY A 57 -6.11 -12.78 -7.53
CA GLY A 57 -5.27 -11.96 -8.40
C GLY A 57 -5.37 -12.36 -9.88
N VAL A 58 -5.28 -11.35 -10.74
CA VAL A 58 -5.35 -11.48 -12.21
C VAL A 58 -4.10 -10.87 -12.82
N VAL A 59 -3.50 -11.57 -13.78
CA VAL A 59 -2.38 -11.05 -14.59
C VAL A 59 -2.73 -11.12 -16.06
N GLY A 60 -2.67 -9.99 -16.75
CA GLY A 60 -2.80 -9.92 -18.20
C GLY A 60 -1.45 -9.74 -18.86
N VAL A 61 -1.25 -10.42 -20.00
CA VAL A 61 -0.01 -10.38 -20.76
C VAL A 61 -0.24 -9.68 -22.09
N ILE A 62 0.50 -8.60 -22.35
CA ILE A 62 0.39 -7.84 -23.59
C ILE A 62 1.77 -7.82 -24.25
N HIS A 63 1.86 -8.44 -25.43
CA HIS A 63 3.08 -8.38 -26.25
C HIS A 63 3.01 -7.17 -27.17
N GLY A 64 4.13 -6.44 -27.27
CA GLY A 64 4.32 -5.33 -28.18
C GLY A 64 4.39 -5.75 -29.65
N GLN A 65 4.70 -4.80 -30.56
CA GLN A 65 4.86 -5.07 -31.99
C GLN A 65 6.05 -5.94 -32.30
N ASP A 66 7.12 -5.81 -31.50
CA ASP A 66 8.28 -6.70 -31.53
C ASP A 66 8.43 -7.37 -30.16
N PRO A 67 7.86 -8.56 -29.98
CA PRO A 67 7.96 -9.28 -28.73
C PRO A 67 9.36 -9.85 -28.46
N GLY A 68 10.26 -9.79 -29.48
CA GLY A 68 11.61 -10.36 -29.40
C GLY A 68 11.66 -11.88 -29.32
N ASP A 69 12.84 -12.39 -29.06
CA ASP A 69 13.16 -13.83 -28.99
C ASP A 69 13.03 -14.42 -27.56
N GLY A 70 12.35 -13.74 -26.65
CA GLY A 70 12.23 -14.12 -25.25
C GLY A 70 13.27 -13.45 -24.33
N THR A 71 14.20 -12.66 -24.91
CA THR A 71 15.15 -11.80 -24.18
C THR A 71 14.71 -10.34 -24.17
N SER A 72 13.55 -10.04 -24.74
CA SER A 72 13.01 -8.67 -24.84
C SER A 72 12.65 -8.13 -23.47
N PRO A 73 12.87 -6.82 -23.25
CA PRO A 73 12.57 -6.18 -21.97
C PRO A 73 11.09 -6.34 -21.59
N SER A 74 10.81 -6.40 -20.30
CA SER A 74 9.46 -6.58 -19.81
C SER A 74 9.23 -5.81 -18.51
N ILE A 75 8.02 -5.27 -18.35
CA ILE A 75 7.63 -4.51 -17.17
C ILE A 75 6.28 -4.97 -16.60
N GLY A 76 6.13 -4.82 -15.30
CA GLY A 76 4.88 -5.00 -14.59
C GLY A 76 4.22 -3.68 -14.24
N LEU A 77 2.90 -3.59 -14.45
CA LEU A 77 2.06 -2.49 -13.96
C LEU A 77 1.06 -3.06 -12.96
N ARG A 78 1.02 -2.51 -11.76
CA ARG A 78 0.18 -3.03 -10.67
C ARG A 78 -0.95 -2.08 -10.31
N ALA A 79 -2.13 -2.62 -10.14
CA ALA A 79 -3.25 -2.01 -9.42
C ALA A 79 -3.76 -2.98 -8.36
N ASP A 80 -4.16 -2.46 -7.22
CA ASP A 80 -4.87 -3.17 -6.16
C ASP A 80 -6.37 -3.26 -6.47
N MET A 81 -7.07 -4.24 -5.86
CA MET A 81 -8.47 -4.53 -6.20
C MET A 81 -9.42 -4.52 -4.98
N ASP A 82 -8.90 -4.70 -3.78
CA ASP A 82 -9.72 -4.92 -2.59
C ASP A 82 -10.34 -3.63 -2.03
N ALA A 83 -11.36 -3.82 -1.21
CA ALA A 83 -12.09 -2.77 -0.51
C ALA A 83 -11.91 -2.90 1.01
N LEU A 84 -12.43 -1.91 1.74
CA LEU A 84 -12.36 -1.82 3.19
C LEU A 84 -13.62 -2.33 3.87
N PRO A 85 -13.49 -2.98 5.06
CA PRO A 85 -14.62 -3.41 5.89
C PRO A 85 -15.23 -2.23 6.66
N MET A 86 -15.88 -1.29 5.96
CA MET A 86 -16.49 -0.10 6.54
C MET A 86 -17.78 0.28 5.80
N GLU A 87 -18.70 0.96 6.49
CA GLU A 87 -19.97 1.41 5.93
C GLU A 87 -19.77 2.70 5.12
N GLU A 88 -20.35 2.73 3.94
CA GLU A 88 -20.37 3.91 3.09
C GLU A 88 -21.51 4.87 3.47
N GLN A 89 -21.24 6.17 3.49
CA GLN A 89 -22.18 7.24 3.83
C GLN A 89 -22.27 8.32 2.74
N THR A 90 -21.80 8.06 1.53
CA THR A 90 -21.75 9.05 0.43
C THR A 90 -23.14 9.38 -0.12
N ASN A 91 -24.10 8.44 -0.08
CA ASN A 91 -25.42 8.53 -0.72
C ASN A 91 -25.34 8.72 -2.26
N LEU A 92 -24.27 8.28 -2.89
CA LEU A 92 -24.10 8.33 -4.34
C LEU A 92 -25.05 7.33 -5.04
N ALA A 93 -25.39 7.61 -6.31
CA ALA A 93 -26.23 6.71 -7.11
C ALA A 93 -25.59 5.33 -7.34
N TYR A 94 -24.27 5.26 -7.23
CA TYR A 94 -23.44 4.05 -7.35
C TYR A 94 -22.81 3.65 -6.02
N ALA A 95 -23.36 4.07 -4.89
CA ALA A 95 -22.90 3.65 -3.57
C ALA A 95 -22.89 2.12 -3.42
N SER A 96 -22.05 1.62 -2.53
CA SER A 96 -21.90 0.20 -2.23
C SER A 96 -23.24 -0.50 -2.00
N ARG A 97 -23.42 -1.67 -2.60
CA ARG A 97 -24.54 -2.57 -2.37
C ARG A 97 -24.22 -3.68 -1.37
N HIS A 98 -22.99 -3.71 -0.87
CA HIS A 98 -22.55 -4.66 0.14
C HIS A 98 -22.46 -3.96 1.50
N THR A 99 -23.22 -4.43 2.48
CA THR A 99 -23.20 -3.87 3.84
C THR A 99 -21.79 -3.95 4.44
N ASN A 100 -21.34 -2.86 5.07
CA ASN A 100 -20.04 -2.75 5.71
C ASN A 100 -18.85 -3.08 4.76
N ARG A 101 -18.97 -2.70 3.48
CA ARG A 101 -17.87 -2.78 2.50
C ARG A 101 -17.88 -1.53 1.64
N MET A 102 -16.74 -0.92 1.42
CA MET A 102 -16.61 0.32 0.67
C MET A 102 -15.23 0.43 0.02
N HIS A 103 -15.18 0.84 -1.25
CA HIS A 103 -13.93 1.33 -1.85
C HIS A 103 -13.61 2.74 -1.34
N ALA A 104 -13.01 2.82 -0.15
CA ALA A 104 -12.62 4.09 0.47
C ALA A 104 -11.12 4.41 0.36
N CYS A 105 -10.37 3.62 -0.43
CA CYS A 105 -8.96 3.87 -0.75
C CYS A 105 -8.73 4.19 -2.24
N GLY A 106 -9.71 3.95 -3.11
CA GLY A 106 -9.64 4.27 -4.54
C GLY A 106 -9.16 3.14 -5.43
N HIS A 107 -9.12 1.89 -4.91
CA HIS A 107 -8.68 0.71 -5.66
C HIS A 107 -9.59 0.40 -6.85
N ASP A 108 -10.86 0.76 -6.81
CA ASP A 108 -11.78 0.76 -7.96
C ASP A 108 -11.28 1.68 -9.10
N GLY A 109 -10.73 2.84 -8.76
CA GLY A 109 -10.09 3.76 -9.68
C GLY A 109 -8.76 3.23 -10.21
N HIS A 110 -7.90 2.67 -9.34
CA HIS A 110 -6.61 2.10 -9.74
C HIS A 110 -6.79 0.96 -10.73
N THR A 111 -7.68 0.01 -10.41
CA THR A 111 -8.08 -1.09 -11.29
C THR A 111 -8.58 -0.55 -12.63
N THR A 112 -9.44 0.47 -12.61
CA THR A 112 -10.00 1.06 -13.85
C THR A 112 -8.94 1.78 -14.68
N MET A 113 -8.02 2.53 -14.07
CA MET A 113 -6.91 3.19 -14.79
C MET A 113 -6.03 2.16 -15.50
N LEU A 114 -5.72 1.05 -14.85
CA LEU A 114 -4.91 -0.02 -15.45
C LEU A 114 -5.69 -0.77 -16.55
N LEU A 115 -6.99 -1.02 -16.38
CA LEU A 115 -7.84 -1.59 -17.45
C LEU A 115 -7.89 -0.68 -18.68
N GLY A 116 -8.04 0.64 -18.51
CA GLY A 116 -8.04 1.61 -19.61
C GLY A 116 -6.70 1.63 -20.38
N ALA A 117 -5.59 1.58 -19.63
CA ALA A 117 -4.27 1.49 -20.23
C ALA A 117 -4.06 0.15 -20.95
N ALA A 118 -4.50 -0.96 -20.36
CA ALA A 118 -4.38 -2.30 -20.95
C ALA A 118 -5.16 -2.40 -22.28
N GLU A 119 -6.38 -1.86 -22.34
CA GLU A 119 -7.15 -1.82 -23.60
C GLU A 119 -6.41 -1.05 -24.69
N HIS A 120 -5.89 0.17 -24.36
CA HIS A 120 -5.14 0.98 -25.31
C HIS A 120 -3.88 0.25 -25.80
N LEU A 121 -3.09 -0.28 -24.87
CA LEU A 121 -1.84 -1.03 -25.19
C LEU A 121 -2.11 -2.27 -26.04
N ALA A 122 -3.16 -3.03 -25.75
CA ALA A 122 -3.51 -4.21 -26.53
C ALA A 122 -3.95 -3.88 -27.97
N ARG A 123 -4.60 -2.74 -28.14
CA ARG A 123 -5.06 -2.26 -29.45
C ARG A 123 -3.93 -1.69 -30.32
N HIS A 124 -3.03 -0.91 -29.75
CA HIS A 124 -2.03 -0.17 -30.51
C HIS A 124 -0.66 -0.85 -30.54
N ARG A 125 -0.24 -1.47 -29.43
CA ARG A 125 1.02 -2.21 -29.29
C ARG A 125 2.27 -1.43 -29.71
N HIS A 126 2.29 -0.10 -29.53
CA HIS A 126 3.39 0.77 -29.92
C HIS A 126 4.56 0.69 -28.93
N PHE A 127 5.04 -0.52 -28.63
CA PHE A 127 6.18 -0.79 -27.77
C PHE A 127 6.84 -2.10 -28.17
N SER A 128 8.08 -2.33 -27.72
CA SER A 128 8.84 -3.56 -27.90
C SER A 128 8.90 -4.33 -26.57
N GLY A 129 8.74 -5.67 -26.61
CA GLY A 129 8.77 -6.49 -25.41
C GLY A 129 7.40 -6.82 -24.83
N THR A 130 7.31 -7.00 -23.50
CA THR A 130 6.10 -7.50 -22.83
C THR A 130 5.70 -6.64 -21.64
N VAL A 131 4.40 -6.38 -21.53
CA VAL A 131 3.78 -5.72 -20.36
C VAL A 131 2.91 -6.73 -19.60
N TYR A 132 3.13 -6.83 -18.29
CA TYR A 132 2.31 -7.59 -17.37
C TYR A 132 1.41 -6.63 -16.59
N CYS A 133 0.09 -6.70 -16.83
CA CYS A 133 -0.90 -5.94 -16.08
C CYS A 133 -1.33 -6.79 -14.87
N ILE A 134 -0.94 -6.38 -13.67
CA ILE A 134 -1.10 -7.12 -12.42
C ILE A 134 -2.21 -6.47 -11.62
N PHE A 135 -3.31 -7.20 -11.43
CA PHE A 135 -4.40 -6.80 -10.57
C PHE A 135 -4.29 -7.59 -9.27
N GLN A 136 -3.86 -6.90 -8.23
CA GLN A 136 -3.46 -7.49 -6.96
C GLN A 136 -4.61 -7.48 -5.96
N PRO A 137 -4.90 -8.60 -5.28
CA PRO A 137 -5.85 -8.66 -4.17
C PRO A 137 -5.22 -8.19 -2.85
N ALA A 138 -6.06 -7.96 -1.83
CA ALA A 138 -5.71 -8.00 -0.41
C ALA A 138 -4.56 -7.08 -0.01
N GLU A 139 -4.56 -5.84 -0.49
CA GLU A 139 -3.59 -4.81 -0.04
C GLU A 139 -3.91 -4.38 1.40
N GLU A 140 -5.19 -4.24 1.73
CA GLU A 140 -5.68 -3.66 2.98
C GLU A 140 -5.56 -4.61 4.19
N GLY A 141 -5.49 -4.00 5.37
CA GLY A 141 -5.61 -4.71 6.64
C GLY A 141 -4.44 -5.60 7.03
N GLY A 142 -3.29 -5.51 6.37
CA GLY A 142 -2.11 -6.33 6.69
C GLY A 142 -2.15 -7.74 6.09
N ASN A 143 -3.00 -7.98 5.09
CA ASN A 143 -3.19 -9.28 4.45
C ASN A 143 -2.08 -9.63 3.45
N ALA A 144 -1.33 -8.63 2.97
CA ALA A 144 -0.14 -8.78 2.14
C ALA A 144 -0.37 -9.58 0.84
N GLY A 145 -1.37 -9.17 0.06
CA GLY A 145 -1.71 -9.80 -1.22
C GLY A 145 -0.56 -9.77 -2.23
N ALA A 146 0.26 -8.68 -2.23
CA ALA A 146 1.48 -8.62 -3.02
C ALA A 146 2.43 -9.77 -2.70
N ARG A 147 2.69 -10.00 -1.40
CA ARG A 147 3.54 -11.11 -0.94
C ARG A 147 2.93 -12.45 -1.32
N SER A 148 1.61 -12.62 -1.15
CA SER A 148 0.90 -13.84 -1.53
C SER A 148 1.07 -14.16 -3.01
N MET A 149 0.94 -13.16 -3.90
CA MET A 149 1.18 -13.34 -5.35
C MET A 149 2.63 -13.72 -5.65
N ILE A 150 3.60 -13.13 -4.93
CA ILE A 150 5.02 -13.45 -5.06
C ILE A 150 5.28 -14.90 -4.62
N ASP A 151 4.76 -15.30 -3.47
CA ASP A 151 4.91 -16.66 -2.92
C ASP A 151 4.27 -17.71 -3.85
N ASP A 152 3.22 -17.36 -4.60
CA ASP A 152 2.61 -18.18 -5.67
C ASP A 152 3.39 -18.18 -6.99
N GLY A 153 4.53 -17.50 -7.04
CA GLY A 153 5.46 -17.48 -8.18
C GLY A 153 5.17 -16.42 -9.22
N LEU A 154 4.70 -15.23 -8.82
CA LEU A 154 4.44 -14.11 -9.75
C LEU A 154 5.64 -13.82 -10.66
N PHE A 155 6.84 -13.64 -10.08
CA PHE A 155 8.03 -13.27 -10.84
C PHE A 155 8.69 -14.42 -11.56
N ASP A 156 8.38 -15.67 -11.21
CA ASP A 156 8.83 -16.86 -11.93
C ASP A 156 7.98 -17.11 -13.18
N LYS A 157 6.66 -16.89 -13.08
CA LYS A 157 5.71 -17.08 -14.18
C LYS A 157 5.69 -15.90 -15.14
N PHE A 158 5.95 -14.70 -14.64
CA PHE A 158 5.93 -13.44 -15.37
C PHE A 158 7.23 -12.68 -15.12
N PRO A 159 8.33 -13.07 -15.81
CA PRO A 159 9.67 -12.54 -15.57
C PRO A 159 9.80 -11.10 -16.07
N MET A 160 9.42 -10.15 -15.24
CA MET A 160 9.57 -8.72 -15.50
C MET A 160 10.88 -8.17 -14.94
N GLU A 161 11.45 -7.19 -15.61
CA GLU A 161 12.66 -6.49 -15.17
C GLU A 161 12.37 -5.43 -14.12
N SER A 162 11.25 -4.71 -14.30
CA SER A 162 10.81 -3.67 -13.37
C SER A 162 9.31 -3.70 -13.14
N ILE A 163 8.87 -3.11 -12.02
CA ILE A 163 7.47 -3.09 -11.61
C ILE A 163 7.04 -1.71 -11.11
N TRP A 164 5.81 -1.32 -11.45
CA TRP A 164 5.30 0.01 -11.20
C TRP A 164 3.91 -0.06 -10.55
N GLY A 165 3.70 0.77 -9.51
CA GLY A 165 2.40 0.96 -8.86
C GLY A 165 1.97 2.41 -8.90
N MET A 166 0.67 2.69 -8.82
CA MET A 166 0.12 4.04 -8.76
C MET A 166 -1.03 4.10 -7.76
N HIS A 167 -1.09 5.19 -7.00
CA HIS A 167 -2.16 5.43 -6.03
C HIS A 167 -2.69 6.87 -6.14
N ASN A 168 -3.99 7.03 -6.07
CA ASN A 168 -4.58 8.36 -5.93
C ASN A 168 -4.23 8.96 -4.56
N TRP A 169 -3.93 10.27 -4.52
CA TRP A 169 -3.45 10.88 -3.30
C TRP A 169 -4.25 12.14 -2.93
N PRO A 170 -5.14 12.07 -1.91
CA PRO A 170 -5.83 13.24 -1.37
C PRO A 170 -4.87 14.31 -0.87
N GLY A 171 -5.26 15.57 -1.05
CA GLY A 171 -4.42 16.72 -0.68
C GLY A 171 -3.42 17.14 -1.74
N LEU A 172 -3.00 16.24 -2.65
CA LEU A 172 -2.29 16.59 -3.87
C LEU A 172 -3.31 17.05 -4.92
N GLU A 173 -3.03 18.19 -5.58
CA GLU A 173 -3.90 18.79 -6.58
C GLU A 173 -4.15 17.85 -7.76
N ALA A 174 -5.40 17.76 -8.24
CA ALA A 174 -5.73 17.00 -9.44
C ALA A 174 -4.96 17.51 -10.66
N GLY A 175 -4.42 16.59 -11.46
CA GLY A 175 -3.53 16.95 -12.58
C GLY A 175 -2.05 17.06 -12.20
N ARG A 176 -1.71 16.78 -10.93
CA ARG A 176 -0.32 16.62 -10.47
C ARG A 176 -0.04 15.18 -10.11
N ALA A 177 1.20 14.77 -10.24
CA ALA A 177 1.67 13.47 -9.82
C ALA A 177 3.11 13.55 -9.28
N LEU A 178 3.53 12.53 -8.55
CA LEU A 178 4.80 12.51 -7.84
C LEU A 178 5.34 11.07 -7.78
N ALA A 179 6.66 10.92 -7.96
CA ALA A 179 7.40 9.74 -7.55
C ALA A 179 8.52 10.17 -6.59
N HIS A 180 8.47 9.73 -5.34
CA HIS A 180 9.53 10.00 -4.37
C HIS A 180 10.82 9.31 -4.82
N VAL A 181 11.96 9.97 -4.66
CA VAL A 181 13.27 9.33 -4.80
C VAL A 181 13.62 8.71 -3.44
N GLY A 182 13.75 7.37 -3.41
CA GLY A 182 13.90 6.63 -2.16
C GLY A 182 12.56 6.41 -1.42
N PRO A 183 12.53 6.54 -0.08
CA PRO A 183 11.34 6.21 0.71
C PRO A 183 10.10 7.04 0.33
N ALA A 184 9.01 6.36 0.00
CA ALA A 184 7.71 6.97 -0.29
C ALA A 184 6.70 6.75 0.86
N MET A 185 6.65 5.53 1.43
CA MET A 185 5.75 5.19 2.52
C MET A 185 6.45 4.37 3.60
N ALA A 186 6.00 4.51 4.85
CA ALA A 186 6.63 3.84 5.98
C ALA A 186 6.34 2.33 6.00
N GLY A 187 7.28 1.57 6.56
CA GLY A 187 6.98 0.23 7.05
C GLY A 187 6.14 0.27 8.32
N ALA A 188 5.38 -0.78 8.56
CA ALA A 188 4.46 -0.88 9.69
C ALA A 188 4.63 -2.20 10.42
N ASP A 189 4.70 -2.15 11.76
CA ASP A 189 4.68 -3.33 12.62
C ASP A 189 3.73 -3.10 13.79
N ILE A 190 3.14 -4.19 14.28
CA ILE A 190 2.46 -4.22 15.57
C ILE A 190 3.37 -4.95 16.55
N PHE A 191 3.53 -4.41 17.75
CA PHE A 191 4.19 -5.10 18.85
C PHE A 191 3.28 -5.18 20.06
N ILE A 192 3.37 -6.30 20.78
CA ILE A 192 2.61 -6.55 22.00
C ILE A 192 3.60 -6.99 23.08
N LEU A 193 3.66 -6.22 24.14
CA LEU A 193 4.48 -6.49 25.31
C LEU A 193 3.60 -7.11 26.40
N THR A 194 3.93 -8.31 26.84
CA THR A 194 3.33 -8.96 28.00
C THR A 194 4.26 -8.77 29.18
N ILE A 195 3.76 -8.11 30.22
CA ILE A 195 4.49 -7.78 31.46
C ILE A 195 3.98 -8.72 32.53
N GLU A 196 4.85 -9.58 33.03
CA GLU A 196 4.54 -10.60 34.03
C GLU A 196 5.13 -10.19 35.39
N GLY A 197 4.29 -10.18 36.43
CA GLY A 197 4.64 -9.85 37.78
C GLY A 197 4.08 -10.85 38.77
N VAL A 198 3.91 -10.44 40.01
CA VAL A 198 3.28 -11.20 41.08
C VAL A 198 2.11 -10.41 41.64
N GLY A 199 0.90 -10.89 41.36
CA GLY A 199 -0.35 -10.27 41.84
C GLY A 199 -0.53 -10.47 43.37
N GLY A 200 -1.44 -9.69 43.97
CA GLY A 200 -1.76 -9.79 45.36
C GLY A 200 -2.78 -8.78 45.86
N HIS A 201 -2.91 -8.69 47.18
CA HIS A 201 -3.85 -7.78 47.82
C HIS A 201 -3.35 -6.34 47.69
N ALA A 202 -4.20 -5.42 47.21
CA ALA A 202 -3.80 -4.04 46.93
C ALA A 202 -3.30 -3.26 48.17
N ALA A 203 -3.69 -3.67 49.38
CA ALA A 203 -3.19 -3.11 50.62
C ALA A 203 -1.81 -3.69 51.08
N MET A 204 -1.28 -4.69 50.34
CA MET A 204 0.00 -5.35 50.67
C MET A 204 0.94 -5.36 49.46
N PRO A 205 1.23 -4.21 48.81
CA PRO A 205 2.02 -4.12 47.57
C PRO A 205 3.45 -4.62 47.76
N HIS A 206 4.00 -4.58 48.99
CA HIS A 206 5.34 -5.09 49.31
C HIS A 206 5.51 -6.59 49.13
N GLN A 207 4.40 -7.34 48.96
CA GLN A 207 4.40 -8.79 48.69
C GLN A 207 4.21 -9.10 47.19
N THR A 208 4.17 -8.07 46.34
CA THR A 208 3.86 -8.18 44.91
C THR A 208 5.01 -7.68 44.05
N LYS A 209 4.93 -8.01 42.77
CA LYS A 209 5.68 -7.36 41.68
C LYS A 209 4.62 -6.77 40.79
N ASP A 210 4.39 -5.45 40.89
CA ASP A 210 3.22 -4.80 40.30
C ASP A 210 3.41 -4.53 38.78
N PRO A 211 2.72 -5.27 37.89
CA PRO A 211 2.84 -5.07 36.47
C PRO A 211 2.11 -3.80 35.96
N ILE A 212 1.20 -3.21 36.73
CA ILE A 212 0.57 -1.91 36.35
C ILE A 212 1.59 -0.79 36.46
N VAL A 213 2.39 -0.76 37.53
CA VAL A 213 3.47 0.23 37.68
C VAL A 213 4.52 0.01 36.59
N ALA A 214 4.88 -1.25 36.34
CA ALA A 214 5.81 -1.58 35.24
C ALA A 214 5.29 -1.09 33.87
N ALA A 215 4.01 -1.30 33.55
CA ALA A 215 3.41 -0.86 32.29
C ALA A 215 3.47 0.66 32.12
N GLY A 216 3.23 1.40 33.21
CA GLY A 216 3.41 2.87 33.21
C GLY A 216 4.85 3.28 32.92
N MET A 217 5.86 2.66 33.55
CA MET A 217 7.27 2.91 33.29
C MET A 217 7.68 2.55 31.86
N VAL A 218 7.26 1.40 31.35
CA VAL A 218 7.50 0.96 29.98
C VAL A 218 6.91 1.97 28.98
N THR A 219 5.67 2.42 29.23
CA THR A 219 4.99 3.42 28.36
C THR A 219 5.81 4.69 28.22
N ILE A 220 6.32 5.23 29.32
CA ILE A 220 7.14 6.44 29.32
C ILE A 220 8.53 6.18 28.70
N ALA A 221 9.17 5.07 29.06
CA ALA A 221 10.50 4.74 28.57
C ALA A 221 10.55 4.57 27.05
N LEU A 222 9.56 3.93 26.45
CA LEU A 222 9.49 3.75 25.00
C LEU A 222 9.41 5.04 24.20
N GLN A 223 8.85 6.13 24.77
CA GLN A 223 8.85 7.45 24.11
C GLN A 223 10.27 8.02 23.92
N THR A 224 11.22 7.58 24.73
CA THR A 224 12.61 8.02 24.61
C THR A 224 13.33 7.46 23.39
N LEU A 225 12.84 6.37 22.81
CA LEU A 225 13.42 5.78 21.60
C LEU A 225 13.42 6.78 20.45
N VAL A 226 12.28 7.36 20.14
CA VAL A 226 12.17 8.37 19.07
C VAL A 226 12.83 9.68 19.49
N SER A 227 12.56 10.16 20.70
CA SER A 227 13.01 11.49 21.12
C SER A 227 14.51 11.57 21.44
N ARG A 228 15.20 10.46 21.77
CA ARG A 228 16.59 10.45 22.27
C ARG A 228 17.53 9.49 21.53
N GLN A 229 17.02 8.49 20.77
CA GLN A 229 17.85 7.45 20.19
C GLN A 229 17.72 7.32 18.67
N LEU A 230 16.75 8.02 18.06
CA LEU A 230 16.62 8.13 16.62
C LEU A 230 17.62 9.19 16.11
N ASP A 231 18.27 8.92 14.97
CA ASP A 231 19.04 9.92 14.26
C ASP A 231 18.11 11.09 13.88
N PRO A 232 18.49 12.36 14.14
CA PRO A 232 17.68 13.53 13.81
C PRO A 232 17.24 13.64 12.34
N PHE A 233 17.95 13.00 11.42
CA PHE A 233 17.63 12.96 9.98
C PHE A 233 16.83 11.72 9.56
N ASP A 234 16.51 10.83 10.52
CA ASP A 234 15.67 9.66 10.26
C ASP A 234 14.24 9.87 10.78
N GLN A 235 13.32 9.00 10.33
CA GLN A 235 11.91 9.11 10.67
C GLN A 235 11.39 7.79 11.24
N ALA A 236 10.80 7.86 12.42
CA ALA A 236 10.07 6.76 13.04
C ALA A 236 8.94 7.28 13.93
N VAL A 237 7.88 6.49 14.04
CA VAL A 237 6.77 6.73 14.96
C VAL A 237 6.55 5.48 15.81
N ILE A 238 6.52 5.63 17.14
CA ILE A 238 6.07 4.61 18.09
C ILE A 238 4.81 5.14 18.75
N SER A 239 3.68 4.46 18.51
CA SER A 239 2.41 4.77 19.15
C SER A 239 1.95 3.61 19.99
N LEU A 240 1.76 3.84 21.29
CA LEU A 240 1.13 2.87 22.20
C LEU A 240 -0.37 3.11 22.15
N THR A 241 -1.11 2.12 21.68
CA THR A 241 -2.55 2.25 21.38
C THR A 241 -3.42 1.35 22.26
N LYS A 242 -2.78 0.42 23.02
CA LYS A 242 -3.48 -0.52 23.87
C LYS A 242 -2.71 -0.71 25.18
N LEU A 243 -3.43 -0.60 26.32
CA LEU A 243 -2.92 -0.93 27.63
C LEU A 243 -4.04 -1.63 28.41
N GLU A 244 -3.81 -2.85 28.86
CA GLU A 244 -4.80 -3.67 29.57
C GLU A 244 -4.16 -4.26 30.83
N ALA A 245 -4.83 -4.05 32.00
CA ALA A 245 -4.40 -4.63 33.27
C ALA A 245 -5.52 -4.58 34.30
N GLY A 246 -5.58 -5.62 35.15
CA GLY A 246 -6.47 -5.67 36.32
C GLY A 246 -7.95 -5.84 35.99
N SER A 247 -8.70 -6.38 36.98
CA SER A 247 -10.15 -6.61 36.88
C SER A 247 -10.91 -6.18 38.14
N ALA A 248 -10.19 -5.88 39.23
CA ALA A 248 -10.80 -5.51 40.52
C ALA A 248 -9.95 -4.46 41.27
N PHE A 249 -10.59 -3.52 41.93
CA PHE A 249 -9.91 -2.41 42.60
C PHE A 249 -9.04 -2.78 43.79
N ASN A 250 -9.29 -3.92 44.44
CA ASN A 250 -8.56 -4.41 45.61
C ASN A 250 -7.55 -5.51 45.28
N VAL A 251 -7.27 -5.75 43.97
CA VAL A 251 -6.36 -6.81 43.52
C VAL A 251 -5.31 -6.20 42.59
N ILE A 252 -4.02 -6.39 42.92
CA ILE A 252 -2.92 -6.16 42.00
C ILE A 252 -2.87 -7.36 41.05
N PRO A 253 -2.97 -7.20 39.71
CA PRO A 253 -2.94 -8.31 38.78
C PRO A 253 -1.55 -8.93 38.69
N SER A 254 -1.43 -10.13 38.12
CA SER A 254 -0.14 -10.75 37.80
C SER A 254 0.38 -10.44 36.39
N ILE A 255 -0.50 -9.89 35.52
CA ILE A 255 -0.15 -9.60 34.12
C ILE A 255 -0.71 -8.23 33.73
N ALA A 256 0.07 -7.50 32.92
CA ALA A 256 -0.37 -6.35 32.14
C ALA A 256 0.10 -6.50 30.69
N THR A 257 -0.63 -5.93 29.75
CA THR A 257 -0.22 -5.88 28.34
C THR A 257 -0.15 -4.44 27.84
N VAL A 258 0.88 -4.15 27.06
CA VAL A 258 1.06 -2.88 26.36
C VAL A 258 1.26 -3.17 24.87
N GLY A 259 0.39 -2.68 24.04
CA GLY A 259 0.46 -2.87 22.59
C GLY A 259 0.58 -1.56 21.82
N GLY A 260 1.23 -1.60 20.68
CA GLY A 260 1.42 -0.43 19.85
C GLY A 260 1.88 -0.73 18.43
N THR A 261 2.14 0.33 17.69
CA THR A 261 2.66 0.26 16.32
C THR A 261 4.01 0.94 16.21
N LEU A 262 4.85 0.39 15.35
CA LEU A 262 6.10 1.00 14.90
C LEU A 262 5.96 1.36 13.42
N ARG A 263 6.32 2.60 13.05
CA ARG A 263 6.42 3.09 11.67
C ARG A 263 7.83 3.56 11.42
N THR A 264 8.43 3.17 10.29
CA THR A 264 9.80 3.57 9.93
C THR A 264 9.95 3.70 8.43
N MET A 265 10.80 4.63 7.98
CA MET A 265 11.08 4.85 6.56
C MET A 265 12.25 4.02 6.03
N LYS A 266 13.01 3.35 6.91
CA LYS A 266 14.18 2.54 6.56
C LYS A 266 14.08 1.15 7.20
N ALA A 267 14.55 0.13 6.47
CA ALA A 267 14.58 -1.25 6.96
C ALA A 267 15.53 -1.44 8.15
N GLU A 268 16.67 -0.74 8.14
CA GLU A 268 17.66 -0.78 9.21
C GLU A 268 17.08 -0.19 10.51
N THR A 269 16.43 0.97 10.43
CA THR A 269 15.76 1.63 11.58
C THR A 269 14.64 0.74 12.12
N ARG A 270 13.87 0.08 11.24
CA ARG A 270 12.83 -0.88 11.63
C ARG A 270 13.41 -2.01 12.48
N LYS A 271 14.47 -2.65 12.00
CA LYS A 271 15.13 -3.76 12.70
C LYS A 271 15.71 -3.33 14.04
N ASP A 272 16.42 -2.21 14.07
CA ASP A 272 17.03 -1.64 15.29
C ASP A 272 15.97 -1.30 16.34
N PHE A 273 14.89 -0.63 15.91
CA PHE A 273 13.84 -0.20 16.84
C PHE A 273 13.03 -1.35 17.42
N LEU A 274 12.75 -2.41 16.68
CA LEU A 274 12.12 -3.60 17.24
C LEU A 274 12.97 -4.22 18.36
N GLN A 275 14.29 -4.30 18.19
CA GLN A 275 15.20 -4.77 19.24
C GLN A 275 15.24 -3.82 20.45
N LYS A 276 15.28 -2.52 20.20
CA LYS A 276 15.31 -1.49 21.25
C LYS A 276 14.01 -1.43 22.04
N ILE A 277 12.84 -1.62 21.40
CA ILE A 277 11.54 -1.68 22.09
C ILE A 277 11.57 -2.78 23.14
N GLU A 278 12.00 -3.98 22.77
CA GLU A 278 12.09 -5.11 23.70
C GLU A 278 13.09 -4.86 24.83
N ALA A 279 14.28 -4.38 24.51
CA ALA A 279 15.34 -4.12 25.50
C ALA A 279 14.94 -3.03 26.50
N VAL A 280 14.36 -1.93 26.04
CA VAL A 280 13.90 -0.83 26.88
C VAL A 280 12.74 -1.27 27.76
N ALA A 281 11.78 -2.04 27.21
CA ALA A 281 10.66 -2.56 27.98
C ALA A 281 11.12 -3.49 29.11
N LYS A 282 12.04 -4.42 28.83
CA LYS A 282 12.63 -5.31 29.83
C LYS A 282 13.33 -4.50 30.94
N THR A 283 14.16 -3.53 30.57
CA THR A 283 14.89 -2.70 31.55
C THR A 283 13.95 -1.88 32.41
N ALA A 284 12.92 -1.26 31.83
CA ALA A 284 11.96 -0.45 32.57
C ALA A 284 11.11 -1.29 33.56
N ALA A 285 10.68 -2.46 33.16
CA ALA A 285 9.87 -3.36 34.00
C ALA A 285 10.69 -3.96 35.18
N GLN A 286 11.99 -4.09 35.04
CA GLN A 286 12.86 -4.59 36.09
C GLN A 286 12.88 -3.70 37.35
N VAL A 287 12.53 -2.44 37.26
CA VAL A 287 12.41 -1.52 38.42
C VAL A 287 11.38 -2.05 39.42
N THR A 288 10.33 -2.73 38.95
CA THR A 288 9.31 -3.36 39.78
C THR A 288 9.52 -4.87 39.95
N GLY A 289 10.60 -5.41 39.39
CA GLY A 289 10.91 -6.86 39.42
C GLY A 289 10.05 -7.68 38.46
N CYS A 290 9.36 -7.05 37.50
CA CYS A 290 8.57 -7.75 36.50
C CYS A 290 9.41 -8.20 35.31
N ASP A 291 8.98 -9.27 34.64
CA ASP A 291 9.55 -9.78 33.39
C ASP A 291 8.72 -9.28 32.20
N VAL A 292 9.35 -9.21 30.99
CA VAL A 292 8.68 -8.78 29.76
C VAL A 292 9.01 -9.75 28.63
N SER A 293 7.98 -10.17 27.92
CA SER A 293 8.08 -10.80 26.61
C SER A 293 7.45 -9.91 25.53
N MET A 294 7.94 -10.02 24.30
CA MET A 294 7.42 -9.26 23.15
C MET A 294 7.00 -10.21 22.03
N GLU A 295 5.77 -10.04 21.57
CA GLU A 295 5.27 -10.57 20.29
C GLU A 295 5.37 -9.45 19.24
N VAL A 296 5.93 -9.75 18.07
CA VAL A 296 5.89 -8.86 16.90
C VAL A 296 4.99 -9.48 15.86
N ARG A 297 4.02 -8.70 15.37
CA ARG A 297 3.23 -9.01 14.17
C ARG A 297 3.76 -8.16 13.05
N PRO A 298 4.62 -8.73 12.18
CA PRO A 298 5.20 -7.98 11.07
C PRO A 298 4.10 -7.52 10.11
N GLY A 299 4.09 -6.23 9.81
CA GLY A 299 3.32 -5.68 8.71
C GLY A 299 4.23 -5.44 7.50
N TYR A 300 3.88 -4.45 6.69
CA TYR A 300 4.57 -4.17 5.43
C TYR A 300 5.94 -3.53 5.66
N PRO A 301 6.95 -3.85 4.84
CA PRO A 301 8.21 -3.13 4.83
C PRO A 301 8.02 -1.71 4.30
N PRO A 302 8.99 -0.79 4.48
CA PRO A 302 8.94 0.52 3.86
C PRO A 302 8.85 0.41 2.34
N THR A 303 7.99 1.23 1.72
CA THR A 303 7.91 1.37 0.26
C THR A 303 9.01 2.31 -0.19
N ILE A 304 10.04 1.77 -0.81
CA ILE A 304 11.24 2.49 -1.23
C ILE A 304 11.36 2.41 -2.74
N ASN A 305 11.19 3.54 -3.41
CA ASN A 305 11.38 3.64 -4.85
C ASN A 305 12.87 3.56 -5.19
N HIS A 306 13.21 2.86 -6.26
CA HIS A 306 14.56 2.86 -6.80
C HIS A 306 14.84 4.22 -7.46
N GLU A 307 15.99 4.80 -7.19
CA GLU A 307 16.32 6.18 -7.59
C GLU A 307 16.17 6.40 -9.10
N ALA A 308 16.78 5.52 -9.91
CA ALA A 308 16.75 5.63 -11.36
C ALA A 308 15.31 5.57 -11.90
N ASP A 309 14.48 4.68 -11.33
CA ASP A 309 13.09 4.50 -11.76
C ASP A 309 12.19 5.64 -11.28
N ALA A 310 12.42 6.15 -10.08
CA ALA A 310 11.71 7.35 -9.61
C ALA A 310 12.00 8.56 -10.50
N LEU A 311 13.26 8.78 -10.88
CA LEU A 311 13.66 9.85 -11.80
C LEU A 311 13.06 9.64 -13.21
N PHE A 312 13.05 8.39 -13.69
CA PHE A 312 12.38 8.04 -14.95
C PHE A 312 10.88 8.36 -14.89
N ALA A 313 10.18 7.93 -13.83
CA ALA A 313 8.76 8.22 -13.63
C ALA A 313 8.48 9.75 -13.61
N ARG A 314 9.34 10.54 -12.95
CA ARG A 314 9.25 12.02 -12.96
C ARG A 314 9.37 12.60 -14.36
N GLY A 315 10.23 12.04 -15.21
CA GLY A 315 10.34 12.41 -16.62
C GLY A 315 9.02 12.17 -17.35
N VAL A 316 8.45 10.96 -17.24
CA VAL A 316 7.16 10.61 -17.86
C VAL A 316 6.02 11.49 -17.34
N ILE A 317 5.96 11.75 -16.02
CA ILE A 317 4.98 12.65 -15.42
C ILE A 317 5.08 14.06 -16.05
N SER A 318 6.28 14.60 -16.17
CA SER A 318 6.52 15.91 -16.77
C SER A 318 6.10 15.97 -18.25
N ASP A 319 6.33 14.88 -18.99
CA ASP A 319 5.96 14.79 -20.41
C ASP A 319 4.43 14.72 -20.57
N VAL A 320 3.73 13.99 -19.73
CA VAL A 320 2.27 13.78 -19.81
C VAL A 320 1.49 14.93 -19.19
N LEU A 321 1.86 15.34 -17.98
CA LEU A 321 1.11 16.34 -17.22
C LEU A 321 1.69 17.77 -17.35
N GLY A 322 2.83 17.92 -18.00
CA GLY A 322 3.60 19.15 -18.05
C GLY A 322 4.48 19.33 -16.80
N LYS A 323 5.41 20.29 -16.88
CA LYS A 323 6.33 20.56 -15.76
C LYS A 323 5.62 20.93 -14.46
N ASP A 324 4.52 21.68 -14.57
CA ASP A 324 3.71 22.08 -13.41
C ASP A 324 2.89 20.91 -12.85
N GLY A 325 2.73 19.83 -13.61
CA GLY A 325 2.09 18.59 -13.20
C GLY A 325 2.99 17.67 -12.37
N LEU A 326 4.31 17.89 -12.36
CA LEU A 326 5.22 17.18 -11.46
C LEU A 326 5.28 17.87 -10.10
N ASP A 327 4.92 17.17 -9.05
CA ASP A 327 5.18 17.59 -7.68
C ASP A 327 6.51 17.02 -7.18
N THR A 328 7.28 17.81 -6.44
CA THR A 328 8.54 17.39 -5.83
C THR A 328 8.61 17.68 -4.34
N ASP A 329 7.62 18.36 -3.80
CA ASP A 329 7.65 18.97 -2.47
C ASP A 329 6.83 18.19 -1.43
N LEU A 330 5.88 17.35 -1.89
CA LEU A 330 5.07 16.56 -0.99
C LEU A 330 5.93 15.54 -0.24
N THR A 331 5.80 15.52 1.08
CA THR A 331 6.59 14.63 1.95
C THR A 331 6.11 13.19 1.87
N PRO A 332 7.00 12.20 2.09
CA PRO A 332 6.63 10.80 2.26
C PRO A 332 5.57 10.61 3.36
N ALA A 333 4.77 9.54 3.26
CA ALA A 333 3.69 9.25 4.19
C ALA A 333 4.06 8.19 5.22
N MET A 334 3.45 8.28 6.42
CA MET A 334 3.57 7.25 7.47
C MET A 334 2.54 6.12 7.30
N GLY A 335 1.72 6.13 6.24
CA GLY A 335 0.95 4.97 5.78
C GLY A 335 1.88 3.85 5.31
N ALA A 336 1.36 2.66 5.21
CA ALA A 336 2.08 1.49 4.71
C ALA A 336 1.39 0.93 3.46
N GLU A 337 2.14 0.29 2.58
CA GLU A 337 1.70 -0.22 1.29
C GLU A 337 2.43 -1.54 1.00
N ASP A 338 1.70 -2.58 0.64
CA ASP A 338 2.28 -3.92 0.45
C ASP A 338 2.99 -4.10 -0.91
N PHE A 339 2.80 -3.18 -1.86
CA PHE A 339 3.62 -3.07 -3.07
C PHE A 339 5.12 -3.00 -2.75
N SER A 340 5.45 -2.58 -1.54
CA SER A 340 6.81 -2.63 -0.98
C SER A 340 7.47 -4.01 -1.10
N TYR A 341 6.72 -5.11 -1.00
CA TYR A 341 7.26 -6.47 -1.22
C TYR A 341 7.71 -6.69 -2.66
N MET A 342 6.97 -6.13 -3.62
CA MET A 342 7.34 -6.22 -5.04
C MET A 342 8.60 -5.39 -5.33
N LEU A 343 8.71 -4.18 -4.76
CA LEU A 343 9.89 -3.32 -4.88
C LEU A 343 11.15 -3.88 -4.20
N GLN A 344 11.01 -4.81 -3.24
CA GLN A 344 12.15 -5.53 -2.67
C GLN A 344 12.76 -6.57 -3.62
N GLN A 345 12.03 -7.00 -4.64
CA GLN A 345 12.45 -8.04 -5.57
C GLN A 345 12.70 -7.53 -6.99
N LYS A 346 12.08 -6.43 -7.35
CA LYS A 346 12.18 -5.82 -8.68
C LYS A 346 12.43 -4.33 -8.57
N GLU A 347 13.22 -3.79 -9.47
CA GLU A 347 13.37 -2.34 -9.64
C GLU A 347 12.04 -1.72 -10.03
N GLY A 348 11.85 -0.44 -9.71
CA GLY A 348 10.61 0.26 -10.03
C GLY A 348 10.30 1.40 -9.09
N ALA A 349 9.07 1.91 -9.20
CA ALA A 349 8.60 2.99 -8.35
C ALA A 349 7.08 2.96 -8.12
N TYR A 350 6.68 3.53 -7.00
CA TYR A 350 5.30 3.83 -6.63
C TYR A 350 5.03 5.32 -6.87
N ILE A 351 3.98 5.60 -7.63
CA ILE A 351 3.62 6.94 -8.10
C ILE A 351 2.36 7.38 -7.36
N TRP A 352 2.35 8.61 -6.88
CA TRP A 352 1.13 9.23 -6.36
C TRP A 352 0.53 10.14 -7.41
N LEU A 353 -0.78 9.97 -7.66
CA LEU A 353 -1.58 10.79 -8.57
C LEU A 353 -2.55 11.64 -7.74
N GLY A 354 -2.49 12.96 -7.87
CA GLY A 354 -3.28 13.88 -7.08
C GLY A 354 -4.78 13.71 -7.27
N ALA A 355 -5.48 13.42 -6.18
CA ALA A 355 -6.94 13.25 -6.16
C ALA A 355 -7.71 14.58 -6.10
N GLY A 356 -7.03 15.66 -5.69
CA GLY A 356 -7.59 16.99 -5.49
C GLY A 356 -7.30 17.50 -4.08
N LYS A 357 -7.15 18.82 -3.93
CA LYS A 357 -6.87 19.46 -2.63
C LYS A 357 -8.02 19.29 -1.64
N ASP A 358 -9.24 19.30 -2.15
CA ASP A 358 -10.48 19.24 -1.35
C ASP A 358 -11.12 17.84 -1.36
N SER A 359 -10.42 16.82 -1.89
CA SER A 359 -10.91 15.44 -1.86
C SER A 359 -10.98 14.93 -0.43
N GLN A 360 -11.94 14.05 -0.16
CA GLN A 360 -12.03 13.37 1.14
C GLN A 360 -10.76 12.53 1.36
N ASN A 361 -10.34 12.42 2.61
CA ASN A 361 -9.23 11.55 2.98
C ASN A 361 -9.54 10.09 2.66
N LEU A 362 -8.50 9.32 2.36
CA LEU A 362 -8.60 7.87 2.28
C LEU A 362 -9.18 7.30 3.59
N HIS A 363 -9.91 6.19 3.48
CA HIS A 363 -10.61 5.52 4.60
C HIS A 363 -11.72 6.37 5.24
N SER A 364 -12.18 7.45 4.58
CA SER A 364 -13.38 8.18 4.99
C SER A 364 -14.65 7.50 4.46
N SER A 365 -15.69 7.41 5.29
CA SER A 365 -17.00 6.92 4.85
C SER A 365 -17.70 7.81 3.80
N LEU A 366 -17.15 8.99 3.55
CA LEU A 366 -17.61 9.96 2.54
C LEU A 366 -16.65 10.03 1.33
N TYR A 367 -15.65 9.12 1.26
CA TYR A 367 -14.70 9.09 0.16
C TYR A 367 -15.40 8.73 -1.16
N ASP A 368 -15.02 9.39 -2.24
CA ASP A 368 -15.32 9.00 -3.63
C ASP A 368 -14.10 9.29 -4.50
N PHE A 369 -13.81 8.38 -5.41
CA PHE A 369 -12.71 8.54 -6.34
C PHE A 369 -13.03 9.60 -7.39
N ASN A 370 -12.07 10.45 -7.69
CA ASN A 370 -12.22 11.49 -8.72
C ASN A 370 -12.07 10.90 -10.12
N ASP A 371 -13.20 10.73 -10.84
CA ASP A 371 -13.22 10.15 -12.20
C ASP A 371 -12.41 10.96 -13.23
N ASP A 372 -12.03 12.22 -12.97
CA ASP A 372 -11.12 12.99 -13.82
C ASP A 372 -9.71 12.40 -13.88
N LEU A 373 -9.33 11.59 -12.90
CA LEU A 373 -8.03 10.92 -12.84
C LEU A 373 -7.94 9.71 -13.77
N LEU A 374 -9.06 9.11 -14.15
CA LEU A 374 -9.08 7.87 -14.95
C LEU A 374 -8.29 7.99 -16.25
N PRO A 375 -8.54 9.00 -17.13
CA PRO A 375 -7.75 9.19 -18.34
C PRO A 375 -6.30 9.63 -18.04
N MET A 376 -6.04 10.28 -16.90
CA MET A 376 -4.70 10.73 -16.53
C MET A 376 -3.83 9.53 -16.16
N GLY A 377 -4.28 8.70 -15.21
CA GLY A 377 -3.54 7.52 -14.77
C GLY A 377 -3.35 6.51 -15.91
N ALA A 378 -4.40 6.27 -16.72
CA ALA A 378 -4.28 5.43 -17.90
C ALA A 378 -3.27 5.96 -18.90
N SER A 379 -3.24 7.30 -19.17
CA SER A 379 -2.24 7.91 -20.06
C SER A 379 -0.83 7.81 -19.48
N LEU A 380 -0.65 7.99 -18.17
CA LEU A 380 0.64 7.81 -17.51
C LEU A 380 1.15 6.37 -17.69
N TRP A 381 0.29 5.36 -17.47
CA TRP A 381 0.63 3.96 -17.68
C TRP A 381 1.07 3.67 -19.11
N VAL A 382 0.31 4.14 -20.12
CA VAL A 382 0.67 3.93 -21.53
C VAL A 382 2.01 4.59 -21.86
N ARG A 383 2.21 5.84 -21.45
CA ARG A 383 3.46 6.57 -21.74
C ARG A 383 4.66 5.99 -21.01
N MET A 384 4.48 5.44 -19.81
CA MET A 384 5.53 4.69 -19.12
C MET A 384 5.96 3.46 -19.91
N VAL A 385 5.00 2.69 -20.43
CA VAL A 385 5.28 1.54 -21.29
C VAL A 385 6.07 1.97 -22.54
N GLU A 386 5.55 2.95 -23.29
CA GLU A 386 6.18 3.42 -24.52
C GLU A 386 7.60 3.97 -24.29
N ALA A 387 7.83 4.64 -23.16
CA ALA A 387 9.14 5.18 -22.81
C ALA A 387 10.13 4.14 -22.27
N LYS A 388 9.65 3.13 -21.53
CA LYS A 388 10.50 2.06 -20.97
C LYS A 388 10.77 0.96 -21.98
N LEU A 389 9.84 0.71 -22.89
CA LEU A 389 9.87 -0.31 -23.93
C LEU A 389 9.78 0.30 -25.34
N PRO A 390 10.68 1.22 -25.74
CA PRO A 390 10.57 1.89 -27.03
C PRO A 390 10.70 0.90 -28.19
N LEU A 391 9.95 1.13 -29.28
CA LEU A 391 10.15 0.41 -30.53
C LEU A 391 11.60 0.60 -30.99
N GLN A 392 12.26 -0.50 -31.37
CA GLN A 392 13.58 -0.40 -31.98
C GLN A 392 13.41 0.27 -33.36
N THR A 393 14.01 1.43 -33.53
CA THR A 393 14.12 2.06 -34.84
C THR A 393 15.04 1.20 -35.69
N ALA A 394 14.51 0.67 -36.82
CA ALA A 394 15.27 -0.11 -37.78
C ALA A 394 16.43 0.69 -38.38
#